data_520dd1df626f8336b04153b21c7e732e
#
_entry.id   520dd1df626f8336b04153b21c7e732e
#
_cell.length_a   1.000
_cell.length_b   1.000
_cell.length_c   1.000
_cell.angle_alpha   90.00
_cell.angle_beta   90.00
_cell.angle_gamma   90.00
#
_symmetry.space_group_name_H-M   'P 1'
#
loop_
_entity.id
_entity.type
_entity.pdbx_description
1 polymer ?
#
loop_
_entity_poly.entity_id
_entity_poly.type
_entity_poly.pdbx_seq_one_letter_code
_entity_poly.pdbx_strand_id
1 'polypeptide(L)'
;MKERLEAAVADAAAFVERWSAKALETIEPTSLLALLRELAAIRAARFEARHWAFMLTMTDSENPAVLDIRAWVDNRSPRLDYAIRHFELAWMALPDHRARSLAEDAAVARDRHYLLGVRRFRPFMLSPAEERVLSARDASAGTAWQTLRDRTLGSLSARFDDGTGEREWPLSELESARRAHPDRDVRRRAQETTTALFEPVLPVIAHCYDSLVADRLAVDDLRGHDDPMDQTNLENEIDAGVVEALLAASEAHVEIAHRWFRRKAALLGLERLDAVDLQAAAVEERLLPWGEARRLVVDMFGGVTPALGTEAERFFSENRIDAEPRRGKPSGAFCVWPSTRVPGFVCVNWTGQLRDLVMLTHELGHGTNYALAAHAQTDNSLKQGIAVAEVPSTFAELLLVEHLLSTDEDLGRALLARELDLAVMAAYMSAAFARFEQAAYALRAEGRALNADRLNALCEAAMAKVWGDAVTDELGSGKLWWASLPHFVHARFYHYAYTFAFLLAAGLVARSREPGFAERYERFLRAGGSASPAELMAVVGVDLGDPEIWNDGFAVLEGLVERMC
;
A
#
# COMPACT_ATOMS: atom_id res chain seq x y z
N MET A 1 25.46 5.78 -12.59
CA MET A 1 24.90 5.40 -11.28
C MET A 1 25.95 4.79 -10.34
N LYS A 2 26.77 3.83 -10.81
CA LYS A 2 27.78 3.19 -9.94
C LYS A 2 28.72 4.19 -9.26
N GLU A 3 29.33 5.09 -10.00
CA GLU A 3 30.24 6.13 -9.46
C GLU A 3 29.53 7.04 -8.44
N ARG A 4 28.26 7.40 -8.71
CA ARG A 4 27.45 8.22 -7.78
C ARG A 4 27.16 7.48 -6.47
N LEU A 5 26.92 6.17 -6.51
CA LEU A 5 26.69 5.38 -5.29
C LEU A 5 27.98 5.23 -4.48
N GLU A 6 29.14 5.01 -5.12
CA GLU A 6 30.43 4.95 -4.42
C GLU A 6 30.78 6.30 -3.75
N ALA A 7 30.57 7.40 -4.44
CA ALA A 7 30.73 8.73 -3.84
C ALA A 7 29.80 8.92 -2.63
N ALA A 8 28.52 8.58 -2.77
CA ALA A 8 27.56 8.67 -1.68
C ALA A 8 27.91 7.78 -0.47
N VAL A 9 28.52 6.61 -0.69
CA VAL A 9 29.03 5.75 0.39
C VAL A 9 30.20 6.41 1.13
N ALA A 10 31.08 7.09 0.41
CA ALA A 10 32.17 7.85 1.04
C ALA A 10 31.63 9.07 1.82
N ASP A 11 30.66 9.80 1.24
CA ASP A 11 29.99 10.93 1.91
C ASP A 11 29.26 10.46 3.19
N ALA A 12 28.58 9.30 3.15
CA ALA A 12 27.91 8.72 4.30
C ALA A 12 28.90 8.36 5.44
N ALA A 13 30.08 7.84 5.10
CA ALA A 13 31.12 7.55 6.10
C ALA A 13 31.62 8.86 6.74
N ALA A 14 31.92 9.89 5.93
CA ALA A 14 32.35 11.20 6.43
C ALA A 14 31.24 11.89 7.27
N PHE A 15 29.98 11.70 6.91
CA PHE A 15 28.82 12.17 7.67
C PHE A 15 28.79 11.57 9.08
N VAL A 16 28.95 10.27 9.21
CA VAL A 16 28.95 9.56 10.51
C VAL A 16 30.11 10.02 11.40
N GLU A 17 31.30 10.23 10.83
CA GLU A 17 32.45 10.74 11.57
C GLU A 17 32.23 12.17 12.08
N ARG A 18 31.62 13.04 11.27
CA ARG A 18 31.39 14.45 11.58
C ARG A 18 30.29 14.66 12.60
N TRP A 19 29.17 13.97 12.43
CA TRP A 19 27.93 14.19 13.17
C TRP A 19 27.68 13.14 14.25
N SER A 20 28.57 13.10 15.24
CA SER A 20 28.40 12.24 16.43
C SER A 20 27.26 12.74 17.32
N ALA A 21 26.71 11.86 18.19
CA ALA A 21 25.69 12.24 19.17
C ALA A 21 26.13 13.45 20.02
N LYS A 22 27.41 13.52 20.41
CA LYS A 22 27.98 14.64 21.17
C LYS A 22 27.97 15.96 20.37
N ALA A 23 28.18 15.89 19.05
CA ALA A 23 28.14 17.08 18.18
C ALA A 23 26.70 17.65 18.10
N LEU A 24 25.68 16.78 18.14
CA LEU A 24 24.27 17.22 18.13
C LEU A 24 23.82 17.90 19.42
N GLU A 25 24.41 17.58 20.58
CA GLU A 25 24.05 18.21 21.85
C GLU A 25 24.23 19.74 21.83
N THR A 26 25.23 20.24 21.10
CA THR A 26 25.58 21.66 21.02
C THR A 26 25.33 22.26 19.65
N ILE A 27 24.70 21.55 18.73
CA ILE A 27 24.49 22.01 17.35
C ILE A 27 23.62 23.26 17.29
N GLU A 28 24.02 24.22 16.47
CA GLU A 28 23.20 25.40 16.19
C GLU A 28 22.23 25.15 15.02
N PRO A 29 21.09 25.87 14.94
CA PRO A 29 20.07 25.64 13.91
C PRO A 29 20.61 25.70 12.45
N THR A 30 21.52 26.62 12.16
CA THR A 30 22.14 26.74 10.82
C THR A 30 23.04 25.55 10.49
N SER A 31 23.74 25.00 11.48
CA SER A 31 24.53 23.77 11.33
C SER A 31 23.65 22.55 11.20
N LEU A 32 22.52 22.50 11.92
CA LEU A 32 21.51 21.45 11.77
C LEU A 32 20.92 21.47 10.35
N LEU A 33 20.63 22.64 9.79
CA LEU A 33 20.19 22.74 8.39
C LEU A 33 21.22 22.19 7.41
N ALA A 34 22.50 22.45 7.62
CA ALA A 34 23.58 21.89 6.78
C ALA A 34 23.63 20.37 6.89
N LEU A 35 23.53 19.82 8.11
CA LEU A 35 23.44 18.39 8.37
C LEU A 35 22.24 17.76 7.67
N LEU A 36 21.04 18.34 7.78
CA LEU A 36 19.82 17.84 7.15
C LEU A 36 19.90 17.82 5.62
N ARG A 37 20.62 18.78 5.01
CA ARG A 37 20.90 18.78 3.58
C ARG A 37 21.85 17.65 3.16
N GLU A 38 22.88 17.37 3.96
CA GLU A 38 23.78 16.23 3.74
C GLU A 38 22.98 14.91 3.89
N LEU A 39 22.14 14.78 4.91
CA LEU A 39 21.28 13.63 5.15
C LEU A 39 20.30 13.41 3.99
N ALA A 40 19.66 14.48 3.51
CA ALA A 40 18.77 14.43 2.35
C ALA A 40 19.50 13.94 1.09
N ALA A 41 20.74 14.38 0.88
CA ALA A 41 21.56 13.92 -0.25
C ALA A 41 21.91 12.41 -0.14
N ILE A 42 22.25 11.94 1.06
CA ILE A 42 22.50 10.49 1.33
C ILE A 42 21.22 9.68 1.09
N ARG A 43 20.08 10.16 1.59
CA ARG A 43 18.76 9.53 1.40
C ARG A 43 18.39 9.47 -0.08
N ALA A 44 18.55 10.56 -0.81
CA ALA A 44 18.33 10.60 -2.26
C ALA A 44 19.20 9.59 -3.00
N ALA A 45 20.52 9.57 -2.73
CA ALA A 45 21.44 8.64 -3.38
C ALA A 45 21.08 7.17 -3.12
N ARG A 46 20.64 6.85 -1.88
CA ARG A 46 20.14 5.53 -1.51
C ARG A 46 18.93 5.11 -2.34
N PHE A 47 17.91 5.98 -2.41
CA PHE A 47 16.70 5.68 -3.17
C PHE A 47 16.98 5.64 -4.67
N GLU A 48 17.75 6.59 -5.22
CA GLU A 48 18.12 6.60 -6.63
C GLU A 48 18.84 5.30 -7.05
N ALA A 49 19.78 4.82 -6.24
CA ALA A 49 20.51 3.58 -6.55
C ALA A 49 19.61 2.34 -6.45
N ARG A 50 18.79 2.23 -5.39
CA ARG A 50 17.88 1.09 -5.19
C ARG A 50 16.80 1.05 -6.26
N HIS A 51 16.18 2.19 -6.59
CA HIS A 51 15.16 2.23 -7.64
C HIS A 51 15.77 1.97 -9.02
N TRP A 52 16.99 2.45 -9.30
CA TRP A 52 17.67 2.11 -10.54
C TRP A 52 17.89 0.60 -10.70
N ALA A 53 18.41 -0.07 -9.67
CA ALA A 53 18.59 -1.53 -9.69
C ALA A 53 17.25 -2.27 -9.76
N PHE A 54 16.25 -1.80 -9.03
CA PHE A 54 14.88 -2.33 -9.07
C PHE A 54 14.27 -2.22 -10.47
N MET A 55 14.30 -1.03 -11.09
CA MET A 55 13.76 -0.82 -12.43
C MET A 55 14.44 -1.71 -13.49
N LEU A 56 15.76 -1.88 -13.42
CA LEU A 56 16.48 -2.82 -14.29
C LEU A 56 15.98 -4.25 -14.11
N THR A 57 15.78 -4.70 -12.85
CA THR A 57 15.23 -6.04 -12.56
C THR A 57 13.80 -6.18 -13.10
N MET A 58 13.00 -5.11 -13.06
CA MET A 58 11.63 -5.11 -13.61
C MET A 58 11.62 -5.11 -15.14
N THR A 59 12.69 -4.68 -15.80
CA THR A 59 12.80 -4.78 -17.26
C THR A 59 13.16 -6.18 -17.71
N ASP A 60 14.02 -6.90 -16.98
CA ASP A 60 14.47 -8.25 -17.29
C ASP A 60 15.02 -8.94 -16.02
N SER A 61 14.15 -9.67 -15.33
CA SER A 61 14.46 -10.34 -14.07
C SER A 61 15.37 -11.57 -14.21
N GLU A 62 15.54 -12.08 -15.42
CA GLU A 62 16.37 -13.27 -15.71
C GLU A 62 17.79 -12.91 -16.17
N ASN A 63 18.07 -11.63 -16.44
CA ASN A 63 19.35 -11.18 -16.98
C ASN A 63 20.47 -11.19 -15.93
N PRO A 64 21.52 -12.02 -16.08
CA PRO A 64 22.60 -12.11 -15.09
C PRO A 64 23.29 -10.77 -14.80
N ALA A 65 23.47 -9.92 -15.84
CA ALA A 65 24.10 -8.60 -15.65
C ALA A 65 23.23 -7.65 -14.80
N VAL A 66 21.91 -7.77 -14.89
CA VAL A 66 20.96 -7.02 -14.06
C VAL A 66 21.00 -7.51 -12.62
N LEU A 67 21.02 -8.84 -12.43
CA LEU A 67 21.15 -9.46 -11.10
C LEU A 67 22.47 -9.06 -10.43
N ASP A 68 23.58 -9.01 -11.18
CA ASP A 68 24.87 -8.53 -10.67
C ASP A 68 24.82 -7.06 -10.24
N ILE A 69 24.14 -6.19 -11.01
CA ILE A 69 23.92 -4.80 -10.65
C ILE A 69 23.12 -4.71 -9.35
N ARG A 70 22.05 -5.49 -9.24
CA ARG A 70 21.21 -5.57 -8.05
C ARG A 70 22.02 -5.95 -6.82
N ALA A 71 22.74 -7.06 -6.89
CA ALA A 71 23.59 -7.53 -5.81
C ALA A 71 24.67 -6.49 -5.43
N TRP A 72 25.23 -5.81 -6.43
CA TRP A 72 26.22 -4.75 -6.23
C TRP A 72 25.64 -3.55 -5.44
N VAL A 73 24.41 -3.11 -5.75
CA VAL A 73 23.70 -2.06 -5.02
C VAL A 73 23.31 -2.53 -3.62
N ASP A 74 22.75 -3.75 -3.49
CA ASP A 74 22.30 -4.31 -2.22
C ASP A 74 23.46 -4.46 -1.21
N ASN A 75 24.68 -4.75 -1.67
CA ASN A 75 25.87 -4.82 -0.83
C ASN A 75 26.36 -3.44 -0.33
N ARG A 76 25.95 -2.33 -0.95
CA ARG A 76 26.43 -0.97 -0.62
C ARG A 76 25.40 -0.14 0.11
N SER A 77 24.12 -0.33 -0.21
CA SER A 77 23.01 0.41 0.40
C SER A 77 23.01 0.39 1.94
N PRO A 78 23.39 -0.70 2.64
CA PRO A 78 23.41 -0.72 4.10
C PRO A 78 24.32 0.34 4.74
N ARG A 79 25.35 0.82 4.03
CA ARG A 79 26.21 1.91 4.52
C ARG A 79 25.50 3.25 4.55
N LEU A 80 24.62 3.49 3.58
CA LEU A 80 23.75 4.68 3.53
C LEU A 80 22.64 4.57 4.59
N ASP A 81 22.03 3.38 4.74
CA ASP A 81 21.06 3.09 5.78
C ASP A 81 21.65 3.34 7.18
N TYR A 82 22.90 2.93 7.39
CA TYR A 82 23.60 3.15 8.65
C TYR A 82 23.77 4.65 8.95
N ALA A 83 24.16 5.47 7.98
CA ALA A 83 24.32 6.91 8.19
C ALA A 83 23.01 7.61 8.54
N ILE A 84 21.91 7.21 7.87
CA ILE A 84 20.56 7.72 8.17
C ILE A 84 20.16 7.34 9.61
N ARG A 85 20.28 6.07 9.95
CA ARG A 85 19.94 5.56 11.29
C ARG A 85 20.85 6.14 12.38
N HIS A 86 22.13 6.36 12.09
CA HIS A 86 23.06 7.01 13.01
C HIS A 86 22.54 8.39 13.44
N PHE A 87 22.12 9.22 12.48
CA PHE A 87 21.51 10.50 12.79
C PHE A 87 20.22 10.35 13.58
N GLU A 88 19.31 9.48 13.15
CA GLU A 88 18.01 9.29 13.81
C GLU A 88 18.17 8.87 15.27
N LEU A 89 19.08 7.94 15.56
CA LEU A 89 19.39 7.52 16.93
C LEU A 89 19.99 8.66 17.76
N ALA A 90 20.96 9.40 17.21
CA ALA A 90 21.56 10.53 17.88
C ALA A 90 20.55 11.66 18.15
N TRP A 91 19.64 11.91 17.19
CA TRP A 91 18.54 12.87 17.33
C TRP A 91 17.52 12.45 18.39
N MET A 92 17.16 11.18 18.44
CA MET A 92 16.27 10.63 19.49
C MET A 92 16.90 10.71 20.89
N ALA A 93 18.22 10.61 20.99
CA ALA A 93 18.93 10.68 22.27
C ALA A 93 18.97 12.10 22.88
N LEU A 94 18.75 13.16 22.10
CA LEU A 94 18.72 14.52 22.61
C LEU A 94 17.64 14.73 23.69
N PRO A 95 17.88 15.59 24.70
CA PRO A 95 16.82 16.02 25.63
C PRO A 95 15.64 16.66 24.88
N ASP A 96 14.41 16.42 25.34
CA ASP A 96 13.18 16.84 24.65
C ASP A 96 13.13 18.35 24.41
N HIS A 97 13.48 19.16 25.43
CA HIS A 97 13.47 20.60 25.30
C HIS A 97 14.45 21.10 24.21
N ARG A 98 15.62 20.45 24.10
CA ARG A 98 16.64 20.82 23.11
C ARG A 98 16.19 20.43 21.69
N ALA A 99 15.75 19.21 21.50
CA ALA A 99 15.26 18.74 20.21
C ALA A 99 14.06 19.55 19.71
N ARG A 100 13.10 19.86 20.61
CA ARG A 100 11.95 20.70 20.28
C ARG A 100 12.37 22.11 19.87
N SER A 101 13.23 22.77 20.66
CA SER A 101 13.74 24.09 20.33
C SER A 101 14.44 24.15 18.96
N LEU A 102 15.22 23.10 18.63
CA LEU A 102 15.88 22.99 17.31
C LEU A 102 14.89 22.74 16.18
N ALA A 103 13.90 21.85 16.37
CA ALA A 103 12.92 21.52 15.35
C ALA A 103 11.93 22.67 15.07
N GLU A 104 11.71 23.56 16.04
CA GLU A 104 10.84 24.72 15.91
C GLU A 104 11.54 25.94 15.28
N ASP A 105 12.87 25.88 15.10
CA ASP A 105 13.60 26.97 14.48
C ASP A 105 13.25 27.14 13.00
N ALA A 106 13.09 28.40 12.57
CA ALA A 106 12.72 28.74 11.20
C ALA A 106 13.71 28.22 10.15
N ALA A 107 15.00 28.06 10.50
CA ALA A 107 16.02 27.55 9.59
C ALA A 107 15.73 26.12 9.12
N VAL A 108 15.07 25.28 9.94
CA VAL A 108 14.79 23.87 9.63
C VAL A 108 13.29 23.59 9.40
N ALA A 109 12.47 24.63 9.19
CA ALA A 109 11.01 24.53 9.08
C ALA A 109 10.53 23.47 8.06
N ARG A 110 11.27 23.29 6.95
CA ARG A 110 10.93 22.29 5.90
C ARG A 110 11.14 20.84 6.34
N ASP A 111 12.01 20.59 7.31
CA ASP A 111 12.32 19.28 7.85
C ASP A 111 11.71 19.06 9.26
N ARG A 112 10.92 20.03 9.75
CA ARG A 112 10.34 19.99 11.11
C ARG A 112 9.56 18.71 11.37
N HIS A 113 8.67 18.35 10.45
CA HIS A 113 7.83 17.15 10.60
C HIS A 113 8.68 15.88 10.66
N TYR A 114 9.70 15.75 9.78
CA TYR A 114 10.66 14.65 9.82
C TYR A 114 11.37 14.56 11.18
N LEU A 115 11.88 15.68 11.69
CA LEU A 115 12.58 15.74 12.97
C LEU A 115 11.67 15.33 14.15
N LEU A 116 10.43 15.81 14.18
CA LEU A 116 9.45 15.43 15.21
C LEU A 116 8.99 13.98 15.03
N GLY A 117 8.80 13.55 13.78
CA GLY A 117 8.41 12.21 13.41
C GLY A 117 9.39 11.13 13.87
N VAL A 118 10.69 11.35 13.70
CA VAL A 118 11.74 10.45 14.22
C VAL A 118 11.61 10.28 15.74
N ARG A 119 11.28 11.34 16.49
CA ARG A 119 11.20 11.29 17.96
C ARG A 119 9.97 10.58 18.51
N ARG A 120 8.93 10.38 17.71
CA ARG A 120 7.73 9.66 18.13
C ARG A 120 8.03 8.23 18.62
N PHE A 121 9.08 7.60 18.04
CA PHE A 121 9.51 6.25 18.41
C PHE A 121 10.35 6.21 19.70
N ARG A 122 10.77 7.36 20.22
CA ARG A 122 11.67 7.43 21.38
C ARG A 122 11.14 6.71 22.64
N PRO A 123 9.84 6.80 23.02
CA PRO A 123 9.31 6.09 24.17
C PRO A 123 9.44 4.56 24.08
N PHE A 124 9.50 4.02 22.85
CA PHE A 124 9.50 2.60 22.54
C PHE A 124 10.90 2.06 22.19
N MET A 125 11.94 2.88 22.36
CA MET A 125 13.31 2.45 22.13
C MET A 125 13.83 1.60 23.27
N LEU A 126 14.48 0.50 22.90
CA LEU A 126 15.25 -0.32 23.83
C LEU A 126 16.68 0.22 23.99
N SER A 127 17.42 -0.31 24.96
CA SER A 127 18.84 0.00 25.09
C SER A 127 19.61 -0.46 23.83
N PRO A 128 20.76 0.15 23.50
CA PRO A 128 21.57 -0.27 22.35
C PRO A 128 22.03 -1.73 22.39
N ALA A 129 22.10 -2.34 23.58
CA ALA A 129 22.45 -3.76 23.74
C ALA A 129 21.26 -4.66 23.34
N GLU A 130 20.05 -4.31 23.80
CA GLU A 130 18.81 -5.02 23.47
C GLU A 130 18.47 -4.90 21.98
N GLU A 131 18.58 -3.71 21.38
CA GLU A 131 18.37 -3.51 19.94
C GLU A 131 19.33 -4.37 19.09
N ARG A 132 20.59 -4.52 19.52
CA ARG A 132 21.54 -5.41 18.83
C ARG A 132 21.14 -6.87 18.91
N VAL A 133 20.64 -7.32 20.07
CA VAL A 133 20.18 -8.71 20.25
C VAL A 133 18.96 -8.98 19.36
N LEU A 134 17.96 -8.09 19.37
CA LEU A 134 16.78 -8.22 18.52
C LEU A 134 17.14 -8.25 17.04
N SER A 135 17.99 -7.31 16.59
CA SER A 135 18.45 -7.27 15.20
C SER A 135 19.25 -8.52 14.79
N ALA A 136 20.07 -9.05 15.68
CA ALA A 136 20.85 -10.25 15.37
C ALA A 136 20.00 -11.51 15.24
N ARG A 137 18.89 -11.60 15.99
CA ARG A 137 17.98 -12.75 15.95
C ARG A 137 16.93 -12.65 14.82
N ASP A 138 16.66 -11.46 14.26
CA ASP A 138 15.56 -11.25 13.31
C ASP A 138 15.61 -12.20 12.11
N ALA A 139 16.81 -12.48 11.58
CA ALA A 139 16.99 -13.40 10.47
C ALA A 139 16.51 -14.85 10.77
N SER A 140 16.57 -15.27 12.05
CA SER A 140 16.12 -16.60 12.52
C SER A 140 14.79 -16.56 13.27
N ALA A 141 14.21 -15.38 13.48
CA ALA A 141 12.90 -15.15 14.10
C ALA A 141 11.85 -14.78 13.03
N GLY A 142 11.37 -13.54 13.02
CA GLY A 142 10.32 -13.10 12.11
C GLY A 142 10.60 -13.41 10.63
N THR A 143 11.77 -13.00 10.14
CA THR A 143 12.18 -13.21 8.74
C THR A 143 12.23 -14.69 8.33
N ALA A 144 12.60 -15.59 9.24
CA ALA A 144 12.65 -17.04 8.95
C ALA A 144 11.24 -17.61 8.71
N TRP A 145 10.25 -17.23 9.54
CA TRP A 145 8.86 -17.67 9.40
C TRP A 145 8.21 -17.13 8.14
N GLN A 146 8.46 -15.86 7.80
CA GLN A 146 8.04 -15.25 6.55
C GLN A 146 8.59 -16.03 5.34
N THR A 147 9.90 -16.29 5.35
CA THR A 147 10.58 -17.04 4.29
C THR A 147 10.06 -18.47 4.16
N LEU A 148 9.79 -19.15 5.29
CA LEU A 148 9.26 -20.52 5.27
C LEU A 148 7.87 -20.54 4.63
N ARG A 149 6.97 -19.64 5.04
CA ARG A 149 5.64 -19.51 4.43
C ARG A 149 5.74 -19.27 2.92
N ASP A 150 6.53 -18.29 2.50
CA ASP A 150 6.63 -17.89 1.09
C ASP A 150 7.22 -19.02 0.22
N ARG A 151 8.25 -19.73 0.72
CA ARG A 151 8.80 -20.89 0.01
C ARG A 151 7.80 -22.05 -0.06
N THR A 152 7.05 -22.28 1.02
CA THR A 152 6.01 -23.31 1.03
C THR A 152 4.96 -23.02 -0.03
N LEU A 153 4.40 -21.81 -0.06
CA LEU A 153 3.41 -21.44 -1.06
C LEU A 153 3.97 -21.37 -2.48
N GLY A 154 5.19 -20.83 -2.63
CA GLY A 154 5.85 -20.74 -3.93
C GLY A 154 6.23 -22.09 -4.56
N SER A 155 6.24 -23.17 -3.78
CA SER A 155 6.47 -24.53 -4.27
C SER A 155 5.21 -25.28 -4.70
N LEU A 156 4.02 -24.69 -4.45
CA LEU A 156 2.75 -25.34 -4.77
C LEU A 156 2.44 -25.23 -6.25
N SER A 157 2.10 -26.35 -6.85
CA SER A 157 1.61 -26.45 -8.21
C SER A 157 0.67 -27.64 -8.35
N ALA A 158 -0.16 -27.64 -9.38
CA ALA A 158 -1.04 -28.74 -9.72
C ALA A 158 -1.22 -28.87 -11.23
N ARG A 159 -1.57 -30.05 -11.69
CA ARG A 159 -2.07 -30.24 -13.07
C ARG A 159 -3.45 -29.65 -13.17
N PHE A 160 -3.62 -28.76 -14.13
CA PHE A 160 -4.89 -28.06 -14.35
C PHE A 160 -5.13 -27.82 -15.85
N ASP A 161 -6.40 -27.85 -16.25
CA ASP A 161 -6.87 -27.59 -17.61
C ASP A 161 -7.95 -26.49 -17.56
N ASP A 162 -7.65 -25.35 -18.18
CA ASP A 162 -8.59 -24.24 -18.35
C ASP A 162 -9.44 -24.33 -19.64
N GLY A 163 -9.34 -25.45 -20.36
CA GLY A 163 -9.95 -25.69 -21.67
C GLY A 163 -8.98 -25.52 -22.84
N THR A 164 -7.74 -25.10 -22.58
CA THR A 164 -6.68 -25.00 -23.60
C THR A 164 -5.72 -26.19 -23.60
N GLY A 165 -5.83 -27.08 -22.63
CA GLY A 165 -5.03 -28.28 -22.45
C GLY A 165 -4.44 -28.40 -21.05
N GLU A 166 -4.26 -29.65 -20.61
CA GLU A 166 -3.74 -29.93 -19.27
C GLU A 166 -2.22 -29.67 -19.20
N ARG A 167 -1.80 -28.85 -18.22
CA ARG A 167 -0.40 -28.56 -17.89
C ARG A 167 -0.21 -28.37 -16.39
N GLU A 168 1.05 -28.30 -15.97
CA GLU A 168 1.39 -27.89 -14.59
C GLU A 168 1.17 -26.39 -14.42
N TRP A 169 0.37 -26.03 -13.42
CA TRP A 169 0.07 -24.64 -13.05
C TRP A 169 0.63 -24.34 -11.67
N PRO A 170 1.47 -23.32 -11.52
CA PRO A 170 1.85 -22.82 -10.20
C PRO A 170 0.66 -22.18 -9.50
N LEU A 171 0.71 -22.11 -8.17
CA LEU A 171 -0.36 -21.55 -7.33
C LEU A 171 -0.79 -20.14 -7.81
N SER A 172 0.16 -19.30 -8.21
CA SER A 172 -0.14 -17.93 -8.67
C SER A 172 -1.03 -17.88 -9.94
N GLU A 173 -0.87 -18.83 -10.87
CA GLU A 173 -1.73 -18.92 -12.04
C GLU A 173 -3.12 -19.46 -11.67
N LEU A 174 -3.20 -20.47 -10.80
CA LEU A 174 -4.47 -20.98 -10.28
C LEU A 174 -5.24 -19.88 -9.54
N GLU A 175 -4.56 -19.08 -8.72
CA GLU A 175 -5.17 -17.94 -8.03
C GLU A 175 -5.65 -16.85 -9.00
N SER A 176 -4.94 -16.62 -10.09
CA SER A 176 -5.39 -15.71 -11.15
C SER A 176 -6.64 -16.24 -11.85
N ALA A 177 -6.65 -17.53 -12.21
CA ALA A 177 -7.79 -18.16 -12.88
C ALA A 177 -9.04 -18.16 -11.98
N ARG A 178 -8.92 -18.56 -10.69
CA ARG A 178 -10.07 -18.57 -9.77
C ARG A 178 -10.70 -17.20 -9.57
N ARG A 179 -9.91 -16.13 -9.71
CA ARG A 179 -10.39 -14.74 -9.51
C ARG A 179 -11.02 -14.15 -10.77
N ALA A 180 -10.42 -14.37 -11.92
CA ALA A 180 -10.71 -13.55 -13.10
C ALA A 180 -10.97 -14.33 -14.39
N HIS A 181 -10.94 -15.67 -14.39
CA HIS A 181 -11.25 -16.42 -15.61
C HIS A 181 -12.69 -16.14 -16.06
N PRO A 182 -12.96 -15.88 -17.36
CA PRO A 182 -14.32 -15.57 -17.82
C PRO A 182 -15.31 -16.74 -17.59
N ASP A 183 -14.85 -17.98 -17.79
CA ASP A 183 -15.66 -19.16 -17.54
C ASP A 183 -15.77 -19.47 -16.04
N ARG A 184 -17.00 -19.49 -15.52
CA ARG A 184 -17.31 -19.76 -14.12
C ARG A 184 -16.88 -21.16 -13.66
N ASP A 185 -17.02 -22.17 -14.53
CA ASP A 185 -16.65 -23.55 -14.18
C ASP A 185 -15.13 -23.69 -14.06
N VAL A 186 -14.37 -22.94 -14.84
CA VAL A 186 -12.92 -22.85 -14.69
C VAL A 186 -12.57 -22.18 -13.35
N ARG A 187 -13.23 -21.08 -12.99
CA ARG A 187 -13.01 -20.43 -11.67
C ARG A 187 -13.28 -21.39 -10.52
N ARG A 188 -14.39 -22.15 -10.56
CA ARG A 188 -14.73 -23.15 -9.54
C ARG A 188 -13.68 -24.25 -9.44
N ARG A 189 -13.30 -24.88 -10.55
CA ARG A 189 -12.25 -25.90 -10.57
C ARG A 189 -10.91 -25.38 -10.08
N ALA A 190 -10.54 -24.14 -10.46
CA ALA A 190 -9.33 -23.51 -9.98
C ALA A 190 -9.36 -23.27 -8.46
N GLN A 191 -10.54 -22.89 -7.90
CA GLN A 191 -10.74 -22.75 -6.46
C GLN A 191 -10.62 -24.10 -5.74
N GLU A 192 -11.27 -25.15 -6.24
CA GLU A 192 -11.19 -26.51 -5.70
C GLU A 192 -9.75 -27.01 -5.67
N THR A 193 -9.04 -26.83 -6.79
CA THR A 193 -7.62 -27.18 -6.90
C THR A 193 -6.75 -26.39 -5.92
N THR A 194 -6.98 -25.08 -5.81
CA THR A 194 -6.27 -24.21 -4.86
C THR A 194 -6.53 -24.67 -3.41
N THR A 195 -7.78 -24.95 -3.04
CA THR A 195 -8.12 -25.44 -1.71
C THR A 195 -7.41 -26.76 -1.40
N ALA A 196 -7.41 -27.71 -2.33
CA ALA A 196 -6.71 -28.99 -2.17
C ALA A 196 -5.18 -28.83 -2.02
N LEU A 197 -4.57 -27.84 -2.67
CA LEU A 197 -3.15 -27.52 -2.51
C LEU A 197 -2.82 -26.93 -1.12
N PHE A 198 -3.74 -26.15 -0.54
CA PHE A 198 -3.55 -25.56 0.78
C PHE A 198 -3.70 -26.59 1.91
N GLU A 199 -4.65 -27.52 1.82
CA GLU A 199 -4.95 -28.46 2.91
C GLU A 199 -3.71 -29.12 3.56
N PRO A 200 -2.77 -29.72 2.82
CA PRO A 200 -1.61 -30.40 3.43
C PRO A 200 -0.60 -29.43 4.04
N VAL A 201 -0.58 -28.16 3.65
CA VAL A 201 0.39 -27.15 4.11
C VAL A 201 -0.18 -26.19 5.15
N LEU A 202 -1.52 -26.15 5.36
CA LEU A 202 -2.15 -25.29 6.35
C LEU A 202 -1.53 -25.37 7.75
N PRO A 203 -1.20 -26.57 8.30
CA PRO A 203 -0.56 -26.65 9.61
C PRO A 203 0.79 -25.92 9.67
N VAL A 204 1.57 -25.97 8.59
CA VAL A 204 2.87 -25.27 8.50
C VAL A 204 2.67 -23.77 8.43
N ILE A 205 1.75 -23.31 7.58
CA ILE A 205 1.45 -21.87 7.42
C ILE A 205 0.88 -21.30 8.72
N ALA A 206 -0.03 -22.04 9.39
CA ALA A 206 -0.57 -21.66 10.70
C ALA A 206 0.53 -21.54 11.76
N HIS A 207 1.48 -22.47 11.79
CA HIS A 207 2.60 -22.40 12.72
C HIS A 207 3.51 -21.20 12.41
N CYS A 208 3.76 -20.88 11.14
CA CYS A 208 4.48 -19.66 10.75
C CYS A 208 3.78 -18.40 11.29
N TYR A 209 2.47 -18.31 11.12
CA TYR A 209 1.69 -17.14 11.57
C TYR A 209 1.64 -17.08 13.10
N ASP A 210 1.35 -18.19 13.80
CA ASP A 210 1.37 -18.26 15.28
C ASP A 210 2.71 -17.82 15.87
N SER A 211 3.81 -18.29 15.27
CA SER A 211 5.17 -17.93 15.70
C SER A 211 5.48 -16.45 15.47
N LEU A 212 5.03 -15.89 14.34
CA LEU A 212 5.16 -14.46 14.04
C LEU A 212 4.36 -13.59 15.01
N VAL A 213 3.10 -13.95 15.28
CA VAL A 213 2.27 -13.20 16.23
C VAL A 213 2.87 -13.28 17.64
N ALA A 214 3.35 -14.46 18.05
CA ALA A 214 4.02 -14.61 19.35
C ALA A 214 5.28 -13.77 19.47
N ASP A 215 6.10 -13.74 18.42
CA ASP A 215 7.33 -12.94 18.37
C ASP A 215 7.04 -11.44 18.43
N ARG A 216 6.04 -10.99 17.66
CA ARG A 216 5.61 -9.59 17.64
C ARG A 216 5.07 -9.14 19.00
N LEU A 217 4.19 -9.94 19.63
CA LEU A 217 3.67 -9.64 20.98
C LEU A 217 4.80 -9.55 22.02
N ALA A 218 5.79 -10.46 21.97
CA ALA A 218 6.93 -10.41 22.87
C ALA A 218 7.80 -9.14 22.66
N VAL A 219 7.97 -8.71 21.42
CA VAL A 219 8.70 -7.48 21.11
C VAL A 219 7.89 -6.24 21.53
N ASP A 220 6.57 -6.25 21.36
CA ASP A 220 5.67 -5.17 21.78
C ASP A 220 5.73 -4.98 23.30
N ASP A 221 5.67 -6.08 24.08
CA ASP A 221 5.81 -6.06 25.54
C ASP A 221 7.17 -5.47 25.97
N LEU A 222 8.28 -5.90 25.33
CA LEU A 222 9.61 -5.36 25.60
C LEU A 222 9.70 -3.86 25.29
N ARG A 223 9.03 -3.37 24.26
CA ARG A 223 9.02 -1.96 23.84
C ARG A 223 8.03 -1.11 24.64
N GLY A 224 7.11 -1.73 25.36
CA GLY A 224 6.06 -1.03 26.12
C GLY A 224 4.90 -0.54 25.27
N HIS A 225 4.55 -1.27 24.20
CA HIS A 225 3.30 -1.07 23.49
C HIS A 225 2.16 -1.75 24.24
N ASP A 226 1.07 -1.04 24.45
CA ASP A 226 -0.11 -1.54 25.15
C ASP A 226 -1.04 -2.34 24.22
N ASP A 227 -1.09 -1.98 22.93
CA ASP A 227 -1.92 -2.61 21.90
C ASP A 227 -1.07 -3.12 20.74
N PRO A 228 -1.35 -4.29 20.16
CA PRO A 228 -0.63 -4.81 19.00
C PRO A 228 -0.67 -3.90 17.75
N MET A 229 -1.64 -2.99 17.66
CA MET A 229 -1.73 -2.01 16.57
C MET A 229 -0.87 -0.76 16.78
N ASP A 230 -0.38 -0.51 17.99
CA ASP A 230 0.33 0.73 18.34
C ASP A 230 1.51 1.03 17.41
N GLN A 231 2.34 0.02 17.11
CA GLN A 231 3.46 0.21 16.20
C GLN A 231 2.99 0.64 14.80
N THR A 232 1.98 -0.03 14.25
CA THR A 232 1.46 0.29 12.91
C THR A 232 0.80 1.67 12.90
N ASN A 233 0.02 2.01 13.93
CA ASN A 233 -0.60 3.31 14.09
C ASN A 233 0.44 4.42 14.23
N LEU A 234 1.50 4.17 14.99
CA LEU A 234 2.63 5.09 15.17
C LEU A 234 3.39 5.31 13.85
N GLU A 235 3.63 4.26 13.07
CA GLU A 235 4.26 4.34 11.74
C GLU A 235 3.41 5.13 10.73
N ASN A 236 2.08 4.94 10.78
CA ASN A 236 1.12 5.65 9.93
C ASN A 236 0.75 7.04 10.43
N GLU A 237 1.12 7.40 11.65
CA GLU A 237 0.72 8.66 12.32
C GLU A 237 -0.80 8.81 12.45
N ILE A 238 -1.49 7.72 12.72
CA ILE A 238 -2.96 7.69 12.85
C ILE A 238 -3.31 7.25 14.27
N ASP A 239 -4.15 8.02 14.95
CA ASP A 239 -4.60 7.70 16.29
C ASP A 239 -5.49 6.44 16.31
N ALA A 240 -5.35 5.60 17.35
CA ALA A 240 -6.11 4.37 17.49
C ALA A 240 -7.64 4.62 17.46
N GLY A 241 -8.12 5.74 18.01
CA GLY A 241 -9.52 6.13 17.95
C GLY A 241 -10.02 6.39 16.53
N VAL A 242 -9.18 6.95 15.66
CA VAL A 242 -9.49 7.15 14.24
C VAL A 242 -9.64 5.82 13.52
N VAL A 243 -8.73 4.87 13.78
CA VAL A 243 -8.78 3.52 13.19
C VAL A 243 -10.02 2.76 13.67
N GLU A 244 -10.33 2.83 14.96
CA GLU A 244 -11.53 2.16 15.49
C GLU A 244 -12.82 2.75 14.92
N ALA A 245 -12.93 4.07 14.79
CA ALA A 245 -14.07 4.74 14.15
C ALA A 245 -14.21 4.32 12.68
N LEU A 246 -13.10 4.21 11.94
CA LEU A 246 -13.05 3.73 10.57
C LEU A 246 -13.62 2.30 10.45
N LEU A 247 -13.12 1.37 11.29
CA LEU A 247 -13.55 -0.03 11.25
C LEU A 247 -15.03 -0.18 11.66
N ALA A 248 -15.47 0.56 12.68
CA ALA A 248 -16.87 0.59 13.11
C ALA A 248 -17.80 1.16 12.01
N ALA A 249 -17.39 2.21 11.31
CA ALA A 249 -18.14 2.76 10.18
C ALA A 249 -18.27 1.74 9.03
N SER A 250 -17.20 0.99 8.73
CA SER A 250 -17.26 -0.09 7.72
C SER A 250 -18.27 -1.18 8.11
N GLU A 251 -18.30 -1.58 9.39
CA GLU A 251 -19.27 -2.56 9.90
C GLU A 251 -20.71 -2.02 9.83
N ALA A 252 -20.91 -0.74 10.15
CA ALA A 252 -22.24 -0.11 10.15
C ALA A 252 -22.85 0.04 8.75
N HIS A 253 -22.02 0.25 7.72
CA HIS A 253 -22.48 0.49 6.34
C HIS A 253 -22.40 -0.76 5.43
N VAL A 254 -22.25 -1.95 5.99
CA VAL A 254 -22.03 -3.19 5.22
C VAL A 254 -23.17 -3.53 4.24
N GLU A 255 -24.39 -3.04 4.49
CA GLU A 255 -25.53 -3.27 3.59
C GLU A 255 -25.32 -2.67 2.18
N ILE A 256 -24.45 -1.68 2.03
CA ILE A 256 -24.06 -1.16 0.70
C ILE A 256 -23.34 -2.26 -0.10
N ALA A 257 -22.44 -3.03 0.55
CA ALA A 257 -21.80 -4.18 -0.10
C ALA A 257 -22.81 -5.26 -0.47
N HIS A 258 -23.78 -5.58 0.42
CA HIS A 258 -24.81 -6.58 0.13
C HIS A 258 -25.68 -6.16 -1.06
N ARG A 259 -26.04 -4.88 -1.19
CA ARG A 259 -26.77 -4.37 -2.37
C ARG A 259 -25.96 -4.52 -3.64
N TRP A 260 -24.67 -4.21 -3.61
CA TRP A 260 -23.80 -4.46 -4.76
C TRP A 260 -23.70 -5.93 -5.12
N PHE A 261 -23.51 -6.82 -4.16
CA PHE A 261 -23.45 -8.27 -4.42
C PHE A 261 -24.73 -8.80 -5.06
N ARG A 262 -25.90 -8.41 -4.56
CA ARG A 262 -27.19 -8.80 -5.16
C ARG A 262 -27.33 -8.25 -6.58
N ARG A 263 -26.90 -7.01 -6.80
CA ARG A 263 -26.90 -6.39 -8.15
C ARG A 263 -25.95 -7.11 -9.10
N LYS A 264 -24.73 -7.40 -8.65
CA LYS A 264 -23.73 -8.14 -9.43
C LYS A 264 -24.23 -9.56 -9.78
N ALA A 265 -24.88 -10.26 -8.86
CA ALA A 265 -25.52 -11.54 -9.13
C ALA A 265 -26.50 -11.43 -10.30
N ALA A 266 -27.39 -10.43 -10.27
CA ALA A 266 -28.35 -10.18 -11.34
C ALA A 266 -27.67 -9.88 -12.70
N LEU A 267 -26.59 -9.09 -12.71
CA LEU A 267 -25.81 -8.80 -13.92
C LEU A 267 -25.16 -10.06 -14.50
N LEU A 268 -24.71 -10.99 -13.65
CA LEU A 268 -24.13 -12.27 -14.05
C LEU A 268 -25.19 -13.36 -14.37
N GLY A 269 -26.49 -13.05 -14.21
CA GLY A 269 -27.57 -14.02 -14.41
C GLY A 269 -27.65 -15.10 -13.33
N LEU A 270 -27.15 -14.81 -12.11
CA LEU A 270 -27.13 -15.70 -10.96
C LEU A 270 -28.22 -15.31 -9.98
N GLU A 271 -28.79 -16.29 -9.28
CA GLU A 271 -29.73 -16.06 -8.17
C GLU A 271 -29.00 -15.40 -6.99
N ARG A 272 -27.78 -15.86 -6.71
CA ARG A 272 -26.89 -15.35 -5.66
C ARG A 272 -25.43 -15.53 -6.08
N LEU A 273 -24.55 -14.63 -5.65
CA LEU A 273 -23.11 -14.79 -5.85
C LEU A 273 -22.56 -15.94 -5.02
N ASP A 274 -21.56 -16.62 -5.55
CA ASP A 274 -20.62 -17.42 -4.77
C ASP A 274 -19.27 -16.66 -4.64
N ALA A 275 -18.48 -17.01 -3.65
CA ALA A 275 -17.19 -16.34 -3.41
C ALA A 275 -16.25 -16.36 -4.63
N VAL A 276 -16.38 -17.36 -5.53
CA VAL A 276 -15.63 -17.41 -6.80
C VAL A 276 -16.10 -16.38 -7.83
N ASP A 277 -17.25 -15.75 -7.63
CA ASP A 277 -17.80 -14.75 -8.55
C ASP A 277 -17.48 -13.30 -8.15
N LEU A 278 -16.89 -13.08 -6.97
CA LEU A 278 -16.65 -11.74 -6.41
C LEU A 278 -15.82 -10.83 -7.32
N GLN A 279 -14.89 -11.39 -8.09
CA GLN A 279 -14.04 -10.64 -9.01
C GLN A 279 -14.32 -10.92 -10.50
N ALA A 280 -15.39 -11.69 -10.79
CA ALA A 280 -15.82 -11.93 -12.16
C ALA A 280 -16.30 -10.62 -12.81
N ALA A 281 -15.98 -10.40 -14.09
CA ALA A 281 -16.46 -9.25 -14.84
C ALA A 281 -17.99 -9.32 -14.97
N ALA A 282 -18.71 -8.32 -14.46
CA ALA A 282 -20.16 -8.26 -14.46
C ALA A 282 -20.74 -7.58 -15.71
N VAL A 283 -19.90 -6.86 -16.46
CA VAL A 283 -20.25 -6.11 -17.68
C VAL A 283 -19.21 -6.41 -18.74
N GLU A 284 -19.63 -6.50 -20.01
CA GLU A 284 -18.73 -6.69 -21.13
C GLU A 284 -17.79 -5.49 -21.28
N GLU A 285 -16.50 -5.76 -21.46
CA GLU A 285 -15.45 -4.75 -21.56
C GLU A 285 -14.94 -4.68 -23.00
N ARG A 286 -14.83 -3.48 -23.57
CA ARG A 286 -14.12 -3.26 -24.82
C ARG A 286 -12.63 -3.03 -24.58
N LEU A 287 -11.79 -3.45 -25.51
CA LEU A 287 -10.37 -3.13 -25.48
C LEU A 287 -10.14 -1.65 -25.82
N LEU A 288 -9.21 -1.04 -25.08
CA LEU A 288 -8.83 0.35 -25.25
C LEU A 288 -7.47 0.48 -25.93
N PRO A 289 -7.36 1.23 -27.05
CA PRO A 289 -6.08 1.59 -27.62
C PRO A 289 -5.27 2.50 -26.66
N TRP A 290 -3.95 2.31 -26.61
CA TRP A 290 -3.05 3.12 -25.77
C TRP A 290 -3.22 4.63 -25.92
N GLY A 291 -3.37 5.11 -27.17
CA GLY A 291 -3.58 6.55 -27.44
C GLY A 291 -4.91 7.10 -26.91
N GLU A 292 -5.94 6.25 -26.80
CA GLU A 292 -7.21 6.61 -26.19
C GLU A 292 -7.07 6.68 -24.66
N ALA A 293 -6.44 5.68 -24.05
CA ALA A 293 -6.16 5.66 -22.63
C ALA A 293 -5.36 6.91 -22.17
N ARG A 294 -4.31 7.27 -22.92
CA ARG A 294 -3.55 8.51 -22.68
C ARG A 294 -4.47 9.73 -22.62
N ARG A 295 -5.32 9.92 -23.64
CA ARG A 295 -6.21 11.08 -23.68
C ARG A 295 -7.15 11.12 -22.48
N LEU A 296 -7.84 10.00 -22.20
CA LEU A 296 -8.78 9.89 -21.09
C LEU A 296 -8.14 10.26 -19.74
N VAL A 297 -6.96 9.71 -19.48
CA VAL A 297 -6.25 9.95 -18.21
C VAL A 297 -5.75 11.40 -18.11
N VAL A 298 -5.14 11.93 -19.18
CA VAL A 298 -4.62 13.31 -19.18
C VAL A 298 -5.76 14.34 -19.08
N ASP A 299 -6.86 14.11 -19.81
CA ASP A 299 -8.04 14.99 -19.76
C ASP A 299 -8.70 14.96 -18.37
N MET A 300 -8.80 13.79 -17.76
CA MET A 300 -9.33 13.64 -16.40
C MET A 300 -8.47 14.40 -15.38
N PHE A 301 -7.14 14.20 -15.36
CA PHE A 301 -6.25 14.94 -14.44
C PHE A 301 -6.27 16.45 -14.72
N GLY A 302 -6.33 16.85 -15.99
CA GLY A 302 -6.46 18.25 -16.40
C GLY A 302 -7.75 18.90 -15.95
N GLY A 303 -8.82 18.12 -15.84
CA GLY A 303 -10.11 18.56 -15.28
C GLY A 303 -10.08 18.87 -13.79
N VAL A 304 -9.13 18.28 -13.03
CA VAL A 304 -8.92 18.61 -11.60
C VAL A 304 -8.13 19.90 -11.47
N THR A 305 -6.90 19.93 -12.00
CA THR A 305 -6.08 21.13 -12.14
C THR A 305 -5.19 21.06 -13.38
N PRO A 306 -4.86 22.21 -14.01
CA PRO A 306 -3.91 22.25 -15.12
C PRO A 306 -2.53 21.68 -14.76
N ALA A 307 -2.11 21.81 -13.50
CA ALA A 307 -0.83 21.28 -13.02
C ALA A 307 -0.82 19.74 -13.06
N LEU A 308 -1.90 19.10 -12.61
CA LEU A 308 -2.04 17.63 -12.64
C LEU A 308 -2.06 17.10 -14.07
N GLY A 309 -2.84 17.72 -14.97
CA GLY A 309 -2.83 17.35 -16.40
C GLY A 309 -1.45 17.48 -17.04
N THR A 310 -0.71 18.54 -16.70
CA THR A 310 0.64 18.75 -17.20
C THR A 310 1.61 17.66 -16.71
N GLU A 311 1.56 17.32 -15.42
CA GLU A 311 2.43 16.26 -14.87
C GLU A 311 2.04 14.87 -15.42
N ALA A 312 0.75 14.56 -15.55
CA ALA A 312 0.31 13.32 -16.20
C ALA A 312 0.81 13.21 -17.65
N GLU A 313 0.65 14.28 -18.44
CA GLU A 313 1.15 14.31 -19.82
C GLU A 313 2.67 14.14 -19.93
N ARG A 314 3.45 14.66 -18.96
CA ARG A 314 4.90 14.48 -18.93
C ARG A 314 5.33 13.02 -18.78
N PHE A 315 4.56 12.17 -18.09
CA PHE A 315 4.86 10.73 -18.03
C PHE A 315 4.82 10.09 -19.42
N PHE A 316 3.89 10.50 -20.27
CA PHE A 316 3.78 9.99 -21.65
C PHE A 316 4.81 10.62 -22.58
N SER A 317 4.93 11.95 -22.58
CA SER A 317 5.79 12.67 -23.53
C SER A 317 7.29 12.49 -23.25
N GLU A 318 7.68 12.26 -21.98
CA GLU A 318 9.05 12.00 -21.56
C GLU A 318 9.41 10.50 -21.51
N ASN A 319 8.52 9.60 -22.01
CA ASN A 319 8.69 8.15 -22.00
C ASN A 319 9.00 7.58 -20.60
N ARG A 320 8.24 8.00 -19.61
CA ARG A 320 8.40 7.55 -18.20
C ARG A 320 7.46 6.41 -17.80
N ILE A 321 6.78 5.79 -18.78
CA ILE A 321 5.88 4.66 -18.57
C ILE A 321 6.40 3.45 -19.32
N ASP A 322 6.71 2.36 -18.61
CA ASP A 322 6.99 1.05 -19.18
C ASP A 322 5.67 0.26 -19.25
N ALA A 323 5.02 0.22 -20.41
CA ALA A 323 3.68 -0.33 -20.58
C ALA A 323 3.64 -1.72 -21.23
N GLU A 324 4.62 -2.08 -22.07
CA GLU A 324 4.56 -3.31 -22.87
C GLU A 324 4.77 -4.57 -22.02
N PRO A 325 3.86 -5.57 -22.06
CA PRO A 325 4.10 -6.90 -21.51
C PRO A 325 5.21 -7.60 -22.31
N ARG A 326 6.15 -8.24 -21.60
CA ARG A 326 7.23 -9.01 -22.23
C ARG A 326 7.75 -10.09 -21.30
N ARG A 327 8.45 -11.08 -21.86
CA ARG A 327 9.13 -12.10 -21.06
C ARG A 327 10.13 -11.45 -20.10
N GLY A 328 10.17 -11.92 -18.86
CA GLY A 328 11.05 -11.41 -17.81
C GLY A 328 10.52 -10.16 -17.09
N LYS A 329 9.42 -9.55 -17.58
CA LYS A 329 8.74 -8.46 -16.87
C LYS A 329 7.75 -9.05 -15.87
N PRO A 330 7.84 -8.70 -14.56
CA PRO A 330 6.89 -9.17 -13.56
C PRO A 330 5.47 -8.66 -13.80
N SER A 331 4.48 -9.38 -13.28
CA SER A 331 3.10 -8.93 -13.22
C SER A 331 2.93 -7.78 -12.22
N GLY A 332 1.82 -7.05 -12.33
CA GLY A 332 1.49 -5.92 -11.46
C GLY A 332 1.82 -4.57 -12.09
N ALA A 333 1.60 -3.52 -11.29
CA ALA A 333 1.90 -2.14 -11.63
C ALA A 333 2.55 -1.46 -10.42
N PHE A 334 3.32 -0.41 -10.66
CA PHE A 334 3.89 0.42 -9.60
C PHE A 334 4.37 1.77 -10.13
N CYS A 335 4.35 2.79 -9.29
CA CYS A 335 5.04 4.04 -9.48
C CYS A 335 6.25 4.14 -8.54
N VAL A 336 7.42 4.49 -9.08
CA VAL A 336 8.60 4.79 -8.27
C VAL A 336 8.97 6.26 -8.42
N TRP A 337 9.30 6.90 -7.30
CA TRP A 337 9.84 8.25 -7.27
C TRP A 337 11.13 8.26 -6.45
N PRO A 338 12.29 8.32 -7.10
CA PRO A 338 13.58 8.11 -6.42
C PRO A 338 14.00 9.25 -5.50
N SER A 339 13.84 10.50 -5.93
CA SER A 339 14.27 11.69 -5.19
C SER A 339 13.62 12.97 -5.73
N THR A 340 13.84 14.09 -5.08
CA THR A 340 13.39 15.42 -5.58
C THR A 340 14.09 15.83 -6.88
N ARG A 341 15.20 15.17 -7.25
CA ARG A 341 16.04 15.49 -8.43
C ARG A 341 15.81 14.56 -9.62
N VAL A 342 15.37 13.35 -9.35
CA VAL A 342 15.16 12.32 -10.38
C VAL A 342 13.66 12.10 -10.51
N PRO A 343 13.09 12.29 -11.71
CA PRO A 343 11.67 12.10 -11.92
C PRO A 343 11.23 10.65 -11.68
N GLY A 344 9.94 10.46 -11.42
CA GLY A 344 9.35 9.15 -11.24
C GLY A 344 9.10 8.41 -12.55
N PHE A 345 8.92 7.10 -12.41
CA PHE A 345 8.61 6.17 -13.49
C PHE A 345 7.44 5.29 -13.08
N VAL A 346 6.60 4.97 -14.05
CA VAL A 346 5.47 4.05 -13.92
C VAL A 346 5.75 2.77 -14.70
N CYS A 347 5.45 1.63 -14.12
CA CYS A 347 5.46 0.33 -14.78
C CYS A 347 4.06 -0.26 -14.71
N VAL A 348 3.50 -0.64 -15.84
CA VAL A 348 2.22 -1.36 -15.97
C VAL A 348 2.35 -2.44 -17.01
N ASN A 349 1.43 -3.39 -17.06
CA ASN A 349 1.33 -4.39 -18.13
C ASN A 349 0.07 -4.10 -18.94
N TRP A 350 0.21 -3.34 -20.03
CA TRP A 350 -0.90 -2.87 -20.84
C TRP A 350 -1.32 -3.89 -21.88
N THR A 351 -2.53 -4.41 -21.77
CA THR A 351 -3.17 -5.32 -22.73
C THR A 351 -4.40 -4.69 -23.40
N GLY A 352 -4.78 -3.50 -22.96
CA GLY A 352 -5.95 -2.77 -23.42
C GLY A 352 -7.22 -3.05 -22.62
N GLN A 353 -7.17 -3.85 -21.58
CA GLN A 353 -8.32 -4.11 -20.70
C GLN A 353 -8.62 -2.91 -19.80
N LEU A 354 -9.86 -2.80 -19.33
CA LEU A 354 -10.24 -1.72 -18.40
C LEU A 354 -9.42 -1.73 -17.10
N ARG A 355 -9.10 -2.90 -16.59
CA ARG A 355 -8.23 -3.01 -15.42
C ARG A 355 -6.86 -2.36 -15.63
N ASP A 356 -6.34 -2.40 -16.85
CA ASP A 356 -5.04 -1.79 -17.15
C ASP A 356 -5.15 -0.27 -17.16
N LEU A 357 -6.32 0.27 -17.57
CA LEU A 357 -6.62 1.70 -17.47
C LEU A 357 -6.72 2.16 -16.01
N VAL A 358 -7.41 1.38 -15.15
CA VAL A 358 -7.47 1.65 -13.71
C VAL A 358 -6.06 1.67 -13.11
N MET A 359 -5.27 0.62 -13.35
CA MET A 359 -3.91 0.53 -12.83
C MET A 359 -3.01 1.67 -13.32
N LEU A 360 -3.10 2.04 -14.60
CA LEU A 360 -2.37 3.18 -15.15
C LEU A 360 -2.77 4.49 -14.45
N THR A 361 -4.05 4.68 -14.20
CA THR A 361 -4.59 5.87 -13.54
C THR A 361 -4.16 5.93 -12.08
N HIS A 362 -4.21 4.79 -11.38
CA HIS A 362 -3.70 4.63 -10.01
C HIS A 362 -2.23 5.05 -9.90
N GLU A 363 -1.38 4.44 -10.73
CA GLU A 363 0.06 4.73 -10.70
C GLU A 363 0.38 6.17 -11.11
N LEU A 364 -0.40 6.77 -12.00
CA LEU A 364 -0.27 8.18 -12.34
C LEU A 364 -0.81 9.09 -11.22
N GLY A 365 -1.75 8.64 -10.40
CA GLY A 365 -2.16 9.31 -9.16
C GLY A 365 -0.98 9.47 -8.21
N HIS A 366 -0.23 8.40 -7.95
CA HIS A 366 1.04 8.48 -7.22
C HIS A 366 2.06 9.37 -7.93
N GLY A 367 2.21 9.19 -9.25
CA GLY A 367 3.18 9.94 -10.05
C GLY A 367 2.97 11.44 -10.01
N THR A 368 1.75 11.91 -10.18
CA THR A 368 1.40 13.34 -10.14
C THR A 368 1.55 13.92 -8.73
N ASN A 369 1.17 13.15 -7.68
CA ASN A 369 1.39 13.53 -6.29
C ASN A 369 2.89 13.76 -6.02
N TYR A 370 3.73 12.77 -6.30
CA TYR A 370 5.17 12.90 -6.06
C TYR A 370 5.82 13.97 -6.93
N ALA A 371 5.35 14.20 -8.16
CA ALA A 371 5.83 15.27 -9.01
C ALA A 371 5.62 16.65 -8.33
N LEU A 372 4.40 16.90 -7.84
CA LEU A 372 4.10 18.15 -7.16
C LEU A 372 4.85 18.28 -5.81
N ALA A 373 4.96 17.20 -5.05
CA ALA A 373 5.72 17.17 -3.81
C ALA A 373 7.22 17.44 -4.04
N ALA A 374 7.82 16.86 -5.08
CA ALA A 374 9.24 17.02 -5.39
C ALA A 374 9.63 18.48 -5.68
N HIS A 375 8.71 19.28 -6.23
CA HIS A 375 8.94 20.72 -6.43
C HIS A 375 8.92 21.54 -5.13
N ALA A 376 8.27 21.01 -4.07
CA ALA A 376 8.02 21.76 -2.84
C ALA A 376 8.83 21.25 -1.64
N GLN A 377 9.21 19.97 -1.62
CA GLN A 377 9.77 19.31 -0.46
C GLN A 377 11.29 19.02 -0.56
N THR A 378 11.88 18.60 0.57
CA THR A 378 13.22 18.00 0.63
C THR A 378 13.11 16.48 0.50
N ASP A 379 14.24 15.79 0.25
CA ASP A 379 14.23 14.31 0.22
C ASP A 379 13.96 13.69 1.61
N ASN A 380 14.01 14.46 2.68
CA ASN A 380 13.58 14.01 4.02
C ASN A 380 12.05 13.99 4.19
N SER A 381 11.34 14.85 3.45
CA SER A 381 9.89 15.08 3.56
C SER A 381 9.15 14.84 2.24
N LEU A 382 9.76 14.13 1.28
CA LEU A 382 9.16 13.88 -0.03
C LEU A 382 7.98 12.91 0.06
N LYS A 383 8.13 11.83 0.83
CA LYS A 383 7.17 10.72 0.88
C LYS A 383 6.26 10.82 2.09
N GLN A 384 4.98 10.66 1.84
CA GLN A 384 3.94 10.50 2.85
C GLN A 384 3.98 9.09 3.48
N GLY A 385 3.35 8.92 4.64
CA GLY A 385 3.03 7.61 5.20
C GLY A 385 2.10 6.83 4.27
N ILE A 386 2.17 5.50 4.33
CA ILE A 386 1.50 4.59 3.37
C ILE A 386 -0.01 4.87 3.27
N ALA A 387 -0.70 5.03 4.39
CA ALA A 387 -2.15 5.24 4.40
C ALA A 387 -2.58 6.51 3.63
N VAL A 388 -1.80 7.60 3.71
CA VAL A 388 -2.08 8.84 2.98
C VAL A 388 -1.58 8.77 1.54
N ALA A 389 -0.51 8.03 1.28
CA ALA A 389 0.06 7.90 -0.06
C ALA A 389 -0.91 7.26 -1.07
N GLU A 390 -1.83 6.40 -0.60
CA GLU A 390 -2.86 5.77 -1.43
C GLU A 390 -4.06 6.69 -1.73
N VAL A 391 -4.23 7.79 -1.01
CA VAL A 391 -5.39 8.70 -1.22
C VAL A 391 -5.38 9.33 -2.62
N PRO A 392 -4.26 9.87 -3.16
CA PRO A 392 -4.23 10.44 -4.51
C PRO A 392 -4.46 9.43 -5.62
N SER A 393 -3.97 8.20 -5.47
CA SER A 393 -4.14 7.13 -6.46
C SER A 393 -5.58 6.65 -6.53
N THR A 394 -6.20 6.37 -5.38
CA THR A 394 -7.61 5.97 -5.30
C THR A 394 -8.56 7.11 -5.70
N PHE A 395 -8.22 8.35 -5.36
CA PHE A 395 -8.98 9.52 -5.82
C PHE A 395 -8.97 9.62 -7.35
N ALA A 396 -7.84 9.35 -8.00
CA ALA A 396 -7.74 9.34 -9.46
C ALA A 396 -8.60 8.23 -10.10
N GLU A 397 -8.65 7.03 -9.52
CA GLU A 397 -9.52 5.93 -9.99
C GLU A 397 -10.99 6.35 -9.96
N LEU A 398 -11.47 6.87 -8.83
CA LEU A 398 -12.85 7.29 -8.66
C LEU A 398 -13.21 8.48 -9.58
N LEU A 399 -12.29 9.42 -9.78
CA LEU A 399 -12.46 10.50 -10.75
C LEU A 399 -12.54 9.99 -12.19
N LEU A 400 -11.79 8.94 -12.54
CA LEU A 400 -11.88 8.34 -13.86
C LEU A 400 -13.28 7.76 -14.11
N VAL A 401 -13.87 7.11 -13.11
CA VAL A 401 -15.26 6.64 -13.19
C VAL A 401 -16.21 7.81 -13.47
N GLU A 402 -16.13 8.88 -12.68
CA GLU A 402 -16.97 10.07 -12.85
C GLU A 402 -16.78 10.72 -14.23
N HIS A 403 -15.55 10.82 -14.69
CA HIS A 403 -15.20 11.36 -16.01
C HIS A 403 -15.82 10.51 -17.14
N LEU A 404 -15.64 9.19 -17.09
CA LEU A 404 -16.15 8.28 -18.13
C LEU A 404 -17.68 8.22 -18.13
N LEU A 405 -18.34 8.17 -16.97
CA LEU A 405 -19.81 8.21 -16.90
C LEU A 405 -20.40 9.47 -17.52
N SER A 406 -19.64 10.56 -17.61
CA SER A 406 -20.06 11.82 -18.25
C SER A 406 -19.70 11.94 -19.73
N THR A 407 -18.71 11.18 -20.23
CA THR A 407 -18.15 11.31 -21.59
C THR A 407 -18.35 10.10 -22.48
N ASP A 408 -18.41 8.89 -21.90
CA ASP A 408 -18.65 7.60 -22.56
C ASP A 408 -19.39 6.69 -21.57
N GLU A 409 -20.72 6.76 -21.55
CA GLU A 409 -21.57 6.10 -20.54
C GLU A 409 -21.37 4.58 -20.50
N ASP A 410 -21.21 3.92 -21.64
CA ASP A 410 -21.04 2.46 -21.71
C ASP A 410 -19.71 2.05 -21.06
N LEU A 411 -18.63 2.75 -21.42
CA LEU A 411 -17.32 2.52 -20.84
C LEU A 411 -17.32 2.87 -19.34
N GLY A 412 -17.97 3.96 -18.97
CA GLY A 412 -18.14 4.41 -17.60
C GLY A 412 -18.88 3.39 -16.74
N ARG A 413 -19.95 2.76 -17.26
CA ARG A 413 -20.69 1.70 -16.56
C ARG A 413 -19.87 0.42 -16.38
N ALA A 414 -19.11 0.03 -17.41
CA ALA A 414 -18.22 -1.13 -17.30
C ALA A 414 -17.11 -0.88 -16.26
N LEU A 415 -16.52 0.32 -16.25
CA LEU A 415 -15.55 0.71 -15.26
C LEU A 415 -16.15 0.79 -13.84
N LEU A 416 -17.33 1.38 -13.69
CA LEU A 416 -18.03 1.48 -12.41
C LEU A 416 -18.28 0.10 -11.79
N ALA A 417 -18.72 -0.89 -12.58
CA ALA A 417 -18.91 -2.25 -12.07
C ALA A 417 -17.63 -2.84 -11.48
N ARG A 418 -16.50 -2.56 -12.12
CA ARG A 418 -15.18 -3.00 -11.65
C ARG A 418 -14.73 -2.24 -10.40
N GLU A 419 -14.91 -0.93 -10.39
CA GLU A 419 -14.58 -0.08 -9.23
C GLU A 419 -15.41 -0.46 -8.01
N LEU A 420 -16.66 -0.86 -8.17
CA LEU A 420 -17.47 -1.35 -7.06
C LEU A 420 -16.94 -2.66 -6.46
N ASP A 421 -16.35 -3.55 -7.28
CA ASP A 421 -15.64 -4.74 -6.76
C ASP A 421 -14.42 -4.34 -5.92
N LEU A 422 -13.63 -3.39 -6.40
CA LEU A 422 -12.45 -2.88 -5.68
C LEU A 422 -12.86 -2.11 -4.42
N ALA A 423 -13.92 -1.31 -4.50
CA ALA A 423 -14.48 -0.57 -3.37
C ALA A 423 -14.94 -1.50 -2.24
N VAL A 424 -15.60 -2.62 -2.57
CA VAL A 424 -16.00 -3.61 -1.56
C VAL A 424 -14.77 -4.27 -0.94
N MET A 425 -13.74 -4.59 -1.72
CA MET A 425 -12.48 -5.11 -1.19
C MET A 425 -11.81 -4.12 -0.25
N ALA A 426 -11.73 -2.86 -0.62
CA ALA A 426 -11.07 -1.83 0.17
C ALA A 426 -11.89 -1.43 1.40
N ALA A 427 -13.18 -1.09 1.24
CA ALA A 427 -13.99 -0.53 2.31
C ALA A 427 -14.45 -1.57 3.35
N TYR A 428 -14.69 -2.82 2.93
CA TYR A 428 -15.30 -3.82 3.82
C TYR A 428 -14.42 -5.04 4.08
N MET A 429 -13.86 -5.67 3.04
CA MET A 429 -13.03 -6.86 3.26
C MET A 429 -11.73 -6.51 3.96
N SER A 430 -11.09 -5.39 3.62
CA SER A 430 -9.87 -4.95 4.31
C SER A 430 -10.12 -4.59 5.78
N ALA A 431 -11.27 -3.98 6.09
CA ALA A 431 -11.69 -3.75 7.48
C ALA A 431 -11.91 -5.07 8.24
N ALA A 432 -12.58 -6.04 7.60
CA ALA A 432 -12.79 -7.37 8.17
C ALA A 432 -11.46 -8.13 8.38
N PHE A 433 -10.47 -7.95 7.50
CA PHE A 433 -9.13 -8.50 7.69
C PHE A 433 -8.40 -7.86 8.88
N ALA A 434 -8.56 -6.56 9.10
CA ALA A 434 -8.02 -5.90 10.29
C ALA A 434 -8.68 -6.47 11.57
N ARG A 435 -10.01 -6.68 11.58
CA ARG A 435 -10.72 -7.33 12.69
C ARG A 435 -10.28 -8.78 12.92
N PHE A 436 -10.03 -9.52 11.84
CA PHE A 436 -9.44 -10.87 11.93
C PHE A 436 -8.08 -10.82 12.63
N GLU A 437 -7.19 -9.89 12.25
CA GLU A 437 -5.88 -9.76 12.90
C GLU A 437 -6.03 -9.41 14.38
N GLN A 438 -6.88 -8.43 14.74
CA GLN A 438 -7.16 -8.08 16.14
C GLN A 438 -7.59 -9.31 16.94
N ALA A 439 -8.53 -10.12 16.41
CA ALA A 439 -8.99 -11.34 17.07
C ALA A 439 -7.90 -12.41 17.21
N ALA A 440 -7.06 -12.58 16.18
CA ALA A 440 -5.94 -13.52 16.22
C ALA A 440 -4.89 -13.12 17.27
N TYR A 441 -4.51 -11.83 17.31
CA TYR A 441 -3.56 -11.31 18.30
C TYR A 441 -4.12 -11.41 19.73
N ALA A 442 -5.40 -11.09 19.93
CA ALA A 442 -6.06 -11.22 21.24
C ALA A 442 -6.03 -12.67 21.75
N LEU A 443 -6.40 -13.64 20.89
CA LEU A 443 -6.33 -15.07 21.26
C LEU A 443 -4.91 -15.50 21.61
N ARG A 444 -3.92 -15.01 20.85
CA ARG A 444 -2.51 -15.37 21.11
C ARG A 444 -1.99 -14.75 22.40
N ALA A 445 -2.39 -13.52 22.71
CA ALA A 445 -2.08 -12.84 23.98
C ALA A 445 -2.68 -13.57 25.20
N GLU A 446 -3.85 -14.23 25.03
CA GLU A 446 -4.43 -15.11 26.05
C GLU A 446 -3.67 -16.45 26.22
N GLY A 447 -2.57 -16.65 25.50
CA GLY A 447 -1.79 -17.91 25.53
C GLY A 447 -2.38 -19.04 24.69
N ARG A 448 -3.34 -18.76 23.81
CA ARG A 448 -3.98 -19.74 22.94
C ARG A 448 -3.25 -19.82 21.60
N ALA A 449 -2.76 -21.01 21.24
CA ALA A 449 -2.09 -21.22 19.95
C ALA A 449 -3.04 -20.99 18.75
N LEU A 450 -2.52 -20.37 17.70
CA LEU A 450 -3.24 -20.12 16.44
C LEU A 450 -3.01 -21.30 15.47
N ASN A 451 -3.79 -22.36 15.64
CA ASN A 451 -3.79 -23.48 14.68
C ASN A 451 -4.70 -23.16 13.46
N ALA A 452 -4.59 -23.97 12.43
CA ALA A 452 -5.34 -23.78 11.18
C ALA A 452 -6.87 -23.69 11.39
N ASP A 453 -7.45 -24.55 12.26
CA ASP A 453 -8.89 -24.56 12.50
C ASP A 453 -9.36 -23.25 13.14
N ARG A 454 -8.62 -22.71 14.11
CA ARG A 454 -8.94 -21.42 14.74
C ARG A 454 -8.82 -20.26 13.76
N LEU A 455 -7.75 -20.25 12.98
CA LEU A 455 -7.55 -19.21 11.97
C LEU A 455 -8.62 -19.27 10.89
N ASN A 456 -8.98 -20.46 10.43
CA ASN A 456 -10.10 -20.67 9.52
C ASN A 456 -11.41 -20.12 10.09
N ALA A 457 -11.73 -20.48 11.35
CA ALA A 457 -12.97 -20.03 11.99
C ALA A 457 -13.01 -18.49 12.18
N LEU A 458 -11.89 -17.86 12.57
CA LEU A 458 -11.81 -16.41 12.68
C LEU A 458 -12.00 -15.72 11.33
N CYS A 459 -11.35 -16.24 10.29
CA CYS A 459 -11.43 -15.67 8.95
C CYS A 459 -12.84 -15.83 8.36
N GLU A 460 -13.44 -17.01 8.51
CA GLU A 460 -14.81 -17.29 8.09
C GLU A 460 -15.80 -16.34 8.79
N ALA A 461 -15.67 -16.16 10.11
CA ALA A 461 -16.51 -15.25 10.88
C ALA A 461 -16.37 -13.78 10.43
N ALA A 462 -15.15 -13.35 10.08
CA ALA A 462 -14.91 -12.02 9.55
C ALA A 462 -15.57 -11.84 8.17
N MET A 463 -15.42 -12.82 7.27
CA MET A 463 -16.01 -12.77 5.93
C MET A 463 -17.53 -12.87 5.95
N ALA A 464 -18.10 -13.69 6.84
CA ALA A 464 -19.55 -13.86 6.98
C ALA A 464 -20.27 -12.53 7.26
N LYS A 465 -19.63 -11.61 8.00
CA LYS A 465 -20.19 -10.27 8.24
C LYS A 465 -20.27 -9.43 6.95
N VAL A 466 -19.24 -9.51 6.11
CA VAL A 466 -19.18 -8.76 4.85
C VAL A 466 -20.11 -9.34 3.80
N TRP A 467 -20.21 -10.65 3.73
CA TRP A 467 -21.00 -11.34 2.70
C TRP A 467 -22.48 -11.43 3.01
N GLY A 468 -22.84 -11.53 4.31
CA GLY A 468 -24.21 -11.66 4.76
C GLY A 468 -24.92 -12.84 4.09
N ASP A 469 -26.16 -12.61 3.65
CA ASP A 469 -26.95 -13.54 2.84
C ASP A 469 -26.74 -13.36 1.32
N ALA A 470 -25.98 -12.37 0.91
CA ALA A 470 -25.80 -12.00 -0.51
C ALA A 470 -24.76 -12.86 -1.24
N VAL A 471 -23.83 -13.50 -0.50
CA VAL A 471 -22.76 -14.33 -1.08
C VAL A 471 -22.73 -15.69 -0.39
N THR A 472 -22.62 -16.76 -1.19
CA THR A 472 -22.33 -18.13 -0.70
C THR A 472 -20.83 -18.41 -0.79
N ASP A 473 -20.35 -19.31 0.02
CA ASP A 473 -18.99 -19.84 -0.06
C ASP A 473 -19.03 -21.38 -0.10
N GLU A 474 -19.58 -21.91 -1.19
CA GLU A 474 -19.79 -23.37 -1.34
C GLU A 474 -18.48 -24.16 -1.29
N LEU A 475 -17.37 -23.54 -1.69
CA LEU A 475 -16.05 -24.16 -1.74
C LEU A 475 -15.19 -23.82 -0.53
N GLY A 476 -15.70 -23.07 0.44
CA GLY A 476 -15.00 -22.70 1.66
C GLY A 476 -13.72 -21.86 1.41
N SER A 477 -13.76 -20.99 0.43
CA SER A 477 -12.61 -20.15 0.07
C SER A 477 -12.35 -19.04 1.07
N GLY A 478 -13.42 -18.53 1.70
CA GLY A 478 -13.36 -17.41 2.63
C GLY A 478 -12.54 -17.68 3.88
N LYS A 479 -12.57 -18.91 4.37
CA LYS A 479 -11.76 -19.32 5.53
C LYS A 479 -10.25 -19.35 5.27
N LEU A 480 -9.81 -19.34 3.99
CA LEU A 480 -8.40 -19.48 3.60
C LEU A 480 -7.68 -18.15 3.30
N TRP A 481 -8.36 -16.99 3.37
CA TRP A 481 -7.74 -15.70 3.08
C TRP A 481 -6.51 -15.42 3.93
N TRP A 482 -6.52 -15.79 5.20
CA TRP A 482 -5.37 -15.61 6.10
C TRP A 482 -4.13 -16.36 5.65
N ALA A 483 -4.28 -17.51 5.00
CA ALA A 483 -3.15 -18.30 4.50
C ALA A 483 -2.61 -17.77 3.18
N SER A 484 -3.50 -17.27 2.29
CA SER A 484 -3.13 -16.82 0.95
C SER A 484 -2.56 -15.40 0.94
N LEU A 485 -3.13 -14.45 1.70
CA LEU A 485 -2.70 -13.06 1.67
C LEU A 485 -1.33 -12.84 2.34
N PRO A 486 -0.37 -12.22 1.64
CA PRO A 486 0.97 -11.99 2.19
C PRO A 486 1.00 -10.95 3.32
N HIS A 487 0.04 -10.02 3.34
CA HIS A 487 0.02 -8.90 4.30
C HIS A 487 0.06 -9.35 5.75
N PHE A 488 -0.73 -10.35 6.15
CA PHE A 488 -0.76 -10.87 7.52
C PHE A 488 0.63 -11.27 8.05
N VAL A 489 1.47 -11.72 7.15
CA VAL A 489 2.82 -12.20 7.48
C VAL A 489 3.86 -11.08 7.38
N HIS A 490 3.78 -10.25 6.32
CA HIS A 490 4.80 -9.25 6.02
C HIS A 490 4.56 -7.87 6.62
N ALA A 491 3.28 -7.48 6.84
CA ALA A 491 2.92 -6.15 7.29
C ALA A 491 1.68 -6.20 8.18
N ARG A 492 1.90 -6.36 9.51
CA ARG A 492 0.80 -6.47 10.46
C ARG A 492 -0.14 -5.26 10.40
N PHE A 493 -1.44 -5.52 10.51
CA PHE A 493 -2.51 -4.51 10.50
C PHE A 493 -2.48 -3.55 9.29
N TYR A 494 -1.81 -3.94 8.20
CA TYR A 494 -1.72 -3.09 7.01
C TYR A 494 -3.09 -2.85 6.35
N HIS A 495 -4.00 -3.82 6.46
CA HIS A 495 -5.26 -3.81 5.73
C HIS A 495 -6.13 -2.58 6.00
N TYR A 496 -6.16 -2.03 7.22
CA TYR A 496 -6.96 -0.85 7.48
C TYR A 496 -6.53 0.38 6.65
N ALA A 497 -5.27 0.43 6.20
CA ALA A 497 -4.79 1.52 5.37
C ALA A 497 -5.51 1.61 4.02
N TYR A 498 -5.94 0.48 3.46
CA TYR A 498 -6.76 0.46 2.25
C TYR A 498 -8.15 1.04 2.49
N THR A 499 -8.79 0.66 3.60
CA THR A 499 -10.09 1.21 4.00
C THR A 499 -9.99 2.72 4.25
N PHE A 500 -8.95 3.14 4.95
CA PHE A 500 -8.65 4.55 5.23
C PHE A 500 -8.50 5.36 3.94
N ALA A 501 -7.63 4.92 3.04
CA ALA A 501 -7.37 5.61 1.79
C ALA A 501 -8.60 5.68 0.89
N PHE A 502 -9.33 4.57 0.76
CA PHE A 502 -10.52 4.49 -0.08
C PHE A 502 -11.62 5.45 0.39
N LEU A 503 -11.98 5.41 1.68
CA LEU A 503 -13.06 6.25 2.20
C LEU A 503 -12.70 7.74 2.16
N LEU A 504 -11.46 8.09 2.44
CA LEU A 504 -10.99 9.47 2.28
C LEU A 504 -11.04 9.92 0.82
N ALA A 505 -10.54 9.10 -0.11
CA ALA A 505 -10.58 9.40 -1.53
C ALA A 505 -12.03 9.59 -2.03
N ALA A 506 -12.94 8.71 -1.61
CA ALA A 506 -14.37 8.82 -1.93
C ALA A 506 -14.96 10.13 -1.37
N GLY A 507 -14.69 10.46 -0.10
CA GLY A 507 -15.12 11.74 0.48
C GLY A 507 -14.54 12.96 -0.24
N LEU A 508 -13.29 12.89 -0.73
CA LEU A 508 -12.68 13.94 -1.55
C LEU A 508 -13.35 14.08 -2.92
N VAL A 509 -13.84 12.98 -3.52
CA VAL A 509 -14.61 13.05 -4.78
C VAL A 509 -15.91 13.85 -4.59
N ALA A 510 -16.62 13.64 -3.48
CA ALA A 510 -17.79 14.44 -3.16
C ALA A 510 -17.45 15.94 -3.08
N ARG A 511 -16.32 16.27 -2.46
CA ARG A 511 -15.83 17.64 -2.27
C ARG A 511 -15.18 18.26 -3.52
N SER A 512 -14.87 17.45 -4.54
CA SER A 512 -14.15 17.91 -5.75
C SER A 512 -14.86 19.02 -6.51
N ARG A 513 -16.18 19.14 -6.33
CA ARG A 513 -17.03 20.17 -6.95
C ARG A 513 -17.17 21.46 -6.10
N GLU A 514 -16.61 21.48 -4.89
CA GLU A 514 -16.65 22.67 -4.03
C GLU A 514 -15.75 23.78 -4.57
N PRO A 515 -16.15 25.06 -4.42
CA PRO A 515 -15.29 26.19 -4.77
C PRO A 515 -13.94 26.13 -4.01
N GLY A 516 -12.84 26.31 -4.73
CA GLY A 516 -11.48 26.31 -4.17
C GLY A 516 -10.94 24.91 -3.78
N PHE A 517 -11.64 23.84 -4.14
CA PHE A 517 -11.14 22.48 -3.89
C PHE A 517 -9.84 22.22 -4.65
N ALA A 518 -9.76 22.58 -5.92
CA ALA A 518 -8.61 22.36 -6.77
C ALA A 518 -7.31 22.92 -6.15
N GLU A 519 -7.35 24.15 -5.63
CA GLU A 519 -6.21 24.80 -4.98
C GLU A 519 -5.87 24.14 -3.64
N ARG A 520 -6.88 23.69 -2.86
CA ARG A 520 -6.66 22.96 -1.62
C ARG A 520 -6.03 21.60 -1.90
N TYR A 521 -6.52 20.88 -2.91
CA TYR A 521 -6.01 19.57 -3.30
C TYR A 521 -4.56 19.66 -3.82
N GLU A 522 -4.25 20.64 -4.67
CA GLU A 522 -2.87 20.87 -5.11
C GLU A 522 -1.92 21.19 -3.95
N ARG A 523 -2.36 21.98 -2.96
CA ARG A 523 -1.57 22.23 -1.73
C ARG A 523 -1.33 20.95 -0.92
N PHE A 524 -2.34 20.10 -0.79
CA PHE A 524 -2.22 18.79 -0.16
C PHE A 524 -1.16 17.93 -0.87
N LEU A 525 -1.22 17.81 -2.19
CA LEU A 525 -0.24 17.03 -2.95
C LEU A 525 1.19 17.60 -2.83
N ARG A 526 1.34 18.92 -2.87
CA ARG A 526 2.63 19.60 -2.70
C ARG A 526 3.21 19.44 -1.30
N ALA A 527 2.39 19.18 -0.31
CA ALA A 527 2.88 19.00 1.06
C ALA A 527 3.71 17.71 1.23
N GLY A 528 3.52 16.69 0.40
CA GLY A 528 4.25 15.42 0.53
C GLY A 528 4.18 14.89 1.98
N GLY A 529 5.31 14.48 2.54
CA GLY A 529 5.43 14.02 3.93
C GLY A 529 5.87 15.11 4.91
N SER A 530 5.53 16.39 4.67
CA SER A 530 5.95 17.51 5.52
C SER A 530 5.02 17.79 6.70
N ALA A 531 3.92 17.02 6.83
CA ALA A 531 2.91 17.16 7.88
C ALA A 531 2.28 15.79 8.19
N SER A 532 1.63 15.69 9.36
CA SER A 532 0.89 14.50 9.77
C SER A 532 -0.33 14.25 8.87
N PRO A 533 -0.88 13.01 8.83
CA PRO A 533 -2.13 12.72 8.12
C PRO A 533 -3.27 13.67 8.48
N ALA A 534 -3.44 13.98 9.78
CA ALA A 534 -4.47 14.91 10.24
C ALA A 534 -4.28 16.33 9.68
N GLU A 535 -3.04 16.85 9.72
CA GLU A 535 -2.74 18.17 9.17
C GLU A 535 -2.90 18.19 7.64
N LEU A 536 -2.49 17.11 6.94
CA LEU A 536 -2.65 16.99 5.49
C LEU A 536 -4.11 16.96 5.08
N MET A 537 -4.95 16.19 5.78
CA MET A 537 -6.38 16.11 5.50
C MET A 537 -7.10 17.42 5.84
N ALA A 538 -6.68 18.15 6.87
CA ALA A 538 -7.21 19.47 7.19
C ALA A 538 -7.02 20.48 6.04
N VAL A 539 -5.95 20.35 5.21
CA VAL A 539 -5.73 21.20 4.03
C VAL A 539 -6.90 21.08 3.04
N VAL A 540 -7.46 19.90 2.90
CA VAL A 540 -8.59 19.61 1.99
C VAL A 540 -9.96 19.67 2.67
N GLY A 541 -9.98 20.16 3.94
CA GLY A 541 -11.21 20.38 4.69
C GLY A 541 -11.77 19.13 5.36
N VAL A 542 -10.92 18.14 5.64
CA VAL A 542 -11.26 16.89 6.34
C VAL A 542 -10.63 16.90 7.73
N ASP A 543 -11.44 16.74 8.77
CA ASP A 543 -11.00 16.56 10.15
C ASP A 543 -10.99 15.08 10.52
N LEU A 544 -9.81 14.47 10.63
CA LEU A 544 -9.68 13.05 11.01
C LEU A 544 -10.15 12.77 12.45
N GLY A 545 -10.28 13.79 13.29
CA GLY A 545 -10.82 13.66 14.65
C GLY A 545 -12.34 13.52 14.70
N ASP A 546 -13.04 13.85 13.60
CA ASP A 546 -14.49 13.70 13.49
C ASP A 546 -14.84 12.30 12.95
N PRO A 547 -15.45 11.40 13.75
CA PRO A 547 -15.80 10.06 13.29
C PRO A 547 -16.82 10.04 12.14
N GLU A 548 -17.58 11.12 11.94
CA GLU A 548 -18.59 11.20 10.88
C GLU A 548 -17.99 11.36 9.47
N ILE A 549 -16.70 11.68 9.35
CA ILE A 549 -16.04 11.83 8.03
C ILE A 549 -16.12 10.57 7.17
N TRP A 550 -16.17 9.40 7.81
CA TRP A 550 -16.27 8.13 7.10
C TRP A 550 -17.61 7.97 6.38
N ASN A 551 -18.67 8.59 6.91
CA ASN A 551 -20.00 8.58 6.30
C ASN A 551 -20.01 9.28 4.93
N ASP A 552 -19.19 10.32 4.72
CA ASP A 552 -19.05 10.99 3.43
C ASP A 552 -18.58 10.00 2.35
N GLY A 553 -17.56 9.17 2.67
CA GLY A 553 -17.05 8.13 1.77
C GLY A 553 -18.09 7.05 1.46
N PHE A 554 -18.83 6.60 2.49
CA PHE A 554 -19.90 5.61 2.30
C PHE A 554 -21.09 6.17 1.52
N ALA A 555 -21.45 7.45 1.70
CA ALA A 555 -22.50 8.08 0.90
C ALA A 555 -22.14 8.13 -0.60
N VAL A 556 -20.87 8.38 -0.93
CA VAL A 556 -20.40 8.31 -2.33
C VAL A 556 -20.49 6.87 -2.84
N LEU A 557 -20.03 5.88 -2.07
CA LEU A 557 -20.10 4.48 -2.47
C LEU A 557 -21.55 4.02 -2.68
N GLU A 558 -22.46 4.43 -1.80
CA GLU A 558 -23.91 4.17 -1.93
C GLU A 558 -24.46 4.73 -3.24
N GLY A 559 -24.15 6.00 -3.55
CA GLY A 559 -24.55 6.62 -4.80
C GLY A 559 -23.97 5.93 -6.04
N LEU A 560 -22.73 5.41 -5.97
CA LEU A 560 -22.15 4.62 -7.06
C LEU A 560 -22.88 3.28 -7.26
N VAL A 561 -23.25 2.60 -6.18
CA VAL A 561 -24.06 1.37 -6.25
C VAL A 561 -25.44 1.64 -6.85
N GLU A 562 -26.10 2.73 -6.48
CA GLU A 562 -27.40 3.15 -7.02
C GLU A 562 -27.35 3.40 -8.54
N ARG A 563 -26.25 3.95 -9.06
CA ARG A 563 -26.04 4.18 -10.51
C ARG A 563 -25.90 2.87 -11.30
N MET A 564 -25.62 1.74 -10.65
CA MET A 564 -25.62 0.40 -11.26
C MET A 564 -26.97 -0.31 -11.15
N CYS A 565 -27.88 0.18 -10.30
CA CYS A 565 -29.24 -0.35 -10.16
C CYS A 565 -30.19 0.25 -11.17
#